data_4587787786cb88d2cc602034d91d0982
#
_entry.id   4587787786cb88d2cc602034d91d0982
#
_cell.length_a   1.000
_cell.length_b   1.000
_cell.length_c   1.000
_cell.angle_alpha   90.00
_cell.angle_beta   90.00
_cell.angle_gamma   90.00
#
_symmetry.space_group_name_H-M   'P 1'
#
loop_
_entity.id
_entity.type
_entity.pdbx_description
1 polymer ?
#
loop_
_entity_poly.entity_id
_entity_poly.type
_entity_poly.pdbx_seq_one_letter_code
_entity_poly.pdbx_strand_id
1 'polypeptide(L)'
;SDPEAMAVRQFTSGSTSEPKGVMLKHSNICHNLDGAWKAAGVTHNDRLVSWLPLYHDMGLIGLLTIPMTMGTDLIQGAPQDFLARPLRWMRWLSDFGGTATAGPNFAYALATRALRRCEEPFELSQVRLFLNGAEPVDPVTFRKFLQAGEPFGLDP
;
A
#
# COMPACT_ATOMS: atom_id res chain seq x y z
N SER A 1 0.42 -27.69 7.54
CA SER A 1 -0.95 -27.16 7.59
C SER A 1 -1.69 -27.58 6.33
N ASP A 2 -2.99 -27.88 6.43
CA ASP A 2 -3.82 -28.28 5.30
C ASP A 2 -4.03 -27.07 4.35
N PRO A 3 -3.59 -27.15 3.09
CA PRO A 3 -3.76 -26.06 2.10
C PRO A 3 -5.24 -25.71 1.84
N GLU A 4 -6.14 -26.67 2.05
CA GLU A 4 -7.56 -26.52 1.81
C GLU A 4 -8.32 -25.97 3.02
N ALA A 5 -7.67 -25.86 4.18
CA ALA A 5 -8.27 -25.25 5.35
C ALA A 5 -8.54 -23.76 5.11
N MET A 6 -9.62 -23.25 5.72
CA MET A 6 -9.97 -21.84 5.67
C MET A 6 -8.94 -21.01 6.45
N ALA A 7 -8.31 -20.06 5.77
CA ALA A 7 -7.33 -19.16 6.36
C ALA A 7 -7.94 -17.83 6.81
N VAL A 8 -8.80 -17.24 5.98
CA VAL A 8 -9.39 -15.92 6.22
C VAL A 8 -10.85 -15.93 5.80
N ARG A 9 -11.68 -15.27 6.59
CA ARG A 9 -13.03 -14.88 6.22
C ARG A 9 -13.12 -13.36 6.24
N GLN A 10 -13.39 -12.77 5.09
CA GLN A 10 -13.48 -11.32 4.94
C GLN A 10 -14.85 -10.94 4.39
N PHE A 11 -15.47 -9.94 4.99
CA PHE A 11 -16.72 -9.39 4.49
C PHE A 11 -16.42 -8.25 3.52
N THR A 12 -17.09 -8.28 2.37
CA THR A 12 -17.02 -7.21 1.38
C THR A 12 -18.33 -6.47 1.31
N SER A 13 -18.28 -5.18 1.06
CA SER A 13 -19.48 -4.33 0.96
C SER A 13 -20.34 -4.59 -0.29
N GLY A 14 -20.01 -5.56 -1.15
CA GLY A 14 -20.76 -5.99 -2.32
C GLY A 14 -21.55 -4.89 -3.06
N SER A 15 -21.83 -5.04 -4.31
CA SER A 15 -22.72 -4.14 -5.07
C SER A 15 -24.20 -4.29 -4.68
N THR A 16 -24.51 -5.25 -3.82
CA THR A 16 -25.85 -5.51 -3.26
C THR A 16 -25.83 -5.18 -1.77
N SER A 17 -26.95 -4.71 -1.22
CA SER A 17 -27.11 -4.20 0.14
C SER A 17 -26.69 -5.15 1.28
N GLU A 18 -26.37 -6.41 1.00
CA GLU A 18 -25.92 -7.37 2.00
C GLU A 18 -24.42 -7.67 1.89
N PRO A 19 -23.66 -7.60 3.00
CA PRO A 19 -22.25 -7.96 2.99
C PRO A 19 -22.05 -9.42 2.59
N LYS A 20 -21.16 -9.69 1.64
CA LYS A 20 -20.80 -11.05 1.24
C LYS A 20 -19.56 -11.49 2.02
N GLY A 21 -19.65 -12.64 2.66
CA GLY A 21 -18.51 -13.28 3.31
C GLY A 21 -17.67 -14.06 2.30
N VAL A 22 -16.47 -13.58 2.01
CA VAL A 22 -15.49 -14.28 1.18
C VAL A 22 -14.68 -15.22 2.07
N MET A 23 -14.65 -16.50 1.74
CA MET A 23 -13.85 -17.52 2.43
C MET A 23 -12.61 -17.82 1.61
N LEU A 24 -11.44 -17.53 2.15
CA LEU A 24 -10.16 -17.78 1.53
C LEU A 24 -9.45 -18.95 2.22
N LYS A 25 -9.04 -19.94 1.43
CA LYS A 25 -8.20 -21.04 1.88
C LYS A 25 -6.73 -20.62 1.88
N HIS A 26 -5.89 -21.35 2.60
CA HIS A 26 -4.43 -21.14 2.55
C HIS A 26 -3.90 -21.19 1.13
N SER A 27 -4.34 -22.16 0.33
CA SER A 27 -3.95 -22.27 -1.08
C SER A 27 -4.30 -21.04 -1.91
N ASN A 28 -5.47 -20.44 -1.71
CA ASN A 28 -5.86 -19.22 -2.43
C ASN A 28 -4.93 -18.05 -2.12
N ILE A 29 -4.63 -17.86 -0.83
CA ILE A 29 -3.74 -16.79 -0.38
C ILE A 29 -2.33 -17.01 -0.95
N CYS A 30 -1.77 -18.20 -0.80
CA CYS A 30 -0.42 -18.50 -1.29
C CYS A 30 -0.26 -18.26 -2.80
N HIS A 31 -1.22 -18.73 -3.61
CA HIS A 31 -1.18 -18.50 -5.06
C HIS A 31 -1.31 -17.01 -5.43
N ASN A 32 -2.20 -16.28 -4.74
CA ASN A 32 -2.36 -14.85 -4.98
C ASN A 32 -1.09 -14.07 -4.62
N LEU A 33 -0.50 -14.37 -3.46
CA LEU A 33 0.72 -13.73 -3.01
C LEU A 33 1.90 -14.00 -3.95
N ASP A 34 2.07 -15.25 -4.40
CA ASP A 34 3.13 -15.61 -5.35
C ASP A 34 3.01 -14.84 -6.68
N GLY A 35 1.78 -14.69 -7.18
CA GLY A 35 1.51 -13.91 -8.38
C GLY A 35 1.73 -12.41 -8.19
N ALA A 36 1.18 -11.83 -7.12
CA ALA A 36 1.27 -10.39 -6.83
C ALA A 36 2.72 -9.94 -6.62
N TRP A 37 3.48 -10.70 -5.87
CA TRP A 37 4.87 -10.47 -5.57
C TRP A 37 5.75 -10.50 -6.82
N LYS A 38 5.62 -11.53 -7.66
CA LYS A 38 6.36 -11.64 -8.91
C LYS A 38 6.02 -10.48 -9.85
N ALA A 39 4.75 -10.14 -9.96
CA ALA A 39 4.29 -9.04 -10.80
C ALA A 39 4.80 -7.68 -10.32
N ALA A 40 4.85 -7.45 -9.01
CA ALA A 40 5.36 -6.21 -8.41
C ALA A 40 6.90 -6.16 -8.33
N GLY A 41 7.58 -7.27 -8.60
CA GLY A 41 9.04 -7.38 -8.47
C GLY A 41 9.54 -7.09 -7.05
N VAL A 42 8.73 -7.37 -6.03
CA VAL A 42 9.11 -7.18 -4.61
C VAL A 42 10.14 -8.24 -4.21
N THR A 43 11.15 -7.90 -3.46
CA THR A 43 12.25 -8.76 -3.04
C THR A 43 12.47 -8.71 -1.53
N HIS A 44 13.29 -9.58 -0.99
CA HIS A 44 13.66 -9.56 0.45
C HIS A 44 14.35 -8.26 0.90
N ASN A 45 14.91 -7.50 -0.04
CA ASN A 45 15.56 -6.23 0.25
C ASN A 45 14.59 -5.06 0.32
N ASP A 46 13.33 -5.31 0.00
CA ASP A 46 12.31 -4.27 0.07
C ASP A 46 11.84 -4.03 1.50
N ARG A 47 11.45 -2.80 1.74
CA ARG A 47 10.81 -2.37 2.97
C ARG A 47 9.47 -1.73 2.60
N LEU A 48 8.40 -2.38 3.04
CA LEU A 48 7.05 -1.92 2.76
C LEU A 48 6.63 -0.91 3.81
N VAL A 49 5.97 0.16 3.37
CA VAL A 49 5.35 1.14 4.27
C VAL A 49 3.86 1.19 3.97
N SER A 50 3.04 1.01 4.98
CA SER A 50 1.58 1.00 4.86
C SER A 50 0.91 1.80 5.97
N TRP A 51 -0.17 2.46 5.65
CA TRP A 51 -1.13 3.02 6.58
C TRP A 51 -2.53 2.44 6.34
N LEU A 52 -2.66 1.52 5.38
CA LEU A 52 -3.94 0.94 5.00
C LEU A 52 -4.57 0.15 6.15
N PRO A 53 -5.89 0.24 6.32
CA PRO A 53 -6.58 -0.49 7.36
C PRO A 53 -6.51 -2.01 7.10
N LEU A 54 -6.27 -2.77 8.17
CA LEU A 54 -6.16 -4.23 8.07
C LEU A 54 -7.52 -4.94 7.98
N TYR A 55 -8.62 -4.22 8.07
CA TYR A 55 -9.95 -4.75 7.78
C TYR A 55 -10.31 -4.67 6.28
N HIS A 56 -9.42 -4.11 5.44
CA HIS A 56 -9.54 -4.04 3.99
C HIS A 56 -8.53 -4.98 3.33
N ASP A 57 -8.92 -5.63 2.23
CA ASP A 57 -8.10 -6.64 1.54
C ASP A 57 -6.74 -6.11 1.07
N MET A 58 -6.67 -4.89 0.52
CA MET A 58 -5.41 -4.30 0.09
C MET A 58 -4.44 -4.11 1.26
N GLY A 59 -4.92 -3.76 2.45
CA GLY A 59 -4.10 -3.66 3.65
C GLY A 59 -3.73 -5.03 4.22
N LEU A 60 -4.72 -5.91 4.39
CA LEU A 60 -4.52 -7.22 5.01
C LEU A 60 -3.70 -8.16 4.10
N ILE A 61 -4.16 -8.37 2.87
CA ILE A 61 -3.52 -9.34 1.97
C ILE A 61 -2.30 -8.72 1.29
N GLY A 62 -2.48 -7.52 0.70
CA GLY A 62 -1.42 -6.89 -0.07
C GLY A 62 -0.25 -6.39 0.76
N LEU A 63 -0.51 -5.68 1.86
CA LEU A 63 0.57 -4.98 2.60
C LEU A 63 0.97 -5.61 3.92
N LEU A 64 0.18 -6.54 4.49
CA LEU A 64 0.56 -7.28 5.69
C LEU A 64 0.99 -8.71 5.36
N THR A 65 0.16 -9.45 4.62
CA THR A 65 0.42 -10.88 4.42
C THR A 65 1.62 -11.13 3.50
N ILE A 66 1.85 -10.27 2.49
CA ILE A 66 3.05 -10.35 1.63
C ILE A 66 4.34 -10.29 2.47
N PRO A 67 4.63 -9.23 3.22
CA PRO A 67 5.87 -9.17 4.00
C PRO A 67 5.98 -10.28 5.06
N MET A 68 4.87 -10.68 5.68
CA MET A 68 4.88 -11.80 6.64
C MET A 68 5.31 -13.13 6.00
N THR A 69 4.85 -13.40 4.77
CA THR A 69 5.20 -14.67 4.09
C THR A 69 6.59 -14.67 3.50
N MET A 70 7.12 -13.50 3.18
CA MET A 70 8.41 -13.34 2.52
C MET A 70 9.55 -12.97 3.45
N GLY A 71 9.23 -12.58 4.68
CA GLY A 71 10.24 -12.09 5.63
C GLY A 71 10.84 -10.73 5.22
N THR A 72 10.03 -9.87 4.59
CA THR A 72 10.40 -8.48 4.32
C THR A 72 9.95 -7.57 5.46
N ASP A 73 10.61 -6.44 5.62
CA ASP A 73 10.23 -5.44 6.62
C ASP A 73 8.88 -4.77 6.26
N LEU A 74 8.04 -4.55 7.26
CA LEU A 74 6.83 -3.75 7.16
C LEU A 74 6.82 -2.67 8.23
N ILE A 75 6.65 -1.43 7.80
CA ILE A 75 6.33 -0.29 8.66
C ILE A 75 4.82 -0.03 8.54
N GLN A 76 4.08 -0.26 9.62
CA GLN A 76 2.63 -0.09 9.63
C GLN A 76 2.24 1.14 10.44
N GLY A 77 1.71 2.16 9.75
CA GLY A 77 1.07 3.32 10.36
C GLY A 77 -0.44 3.10 10.58
N ALA A 78 -1.05 3.93 11.39
CA ALA A 78 -2.50 3.92 11.54
C ALA A 78 -3.19 4.77 10.43
N PRO A 79 -4.35 4.35 9.90
CA PRO A 79 -5.11 5.14 8.93
C PRO A 79 -5.41 6.56 9.42
N GLN A 80 -5.70 6.71 10.71
CA GLN A 80 -5.99 8.00 11.34
C GLN A 80 -4.80 8.96 11.30
N ASP A 81 -3.59 8.43 11.41
CA ASP A 81 -2.37 9.23 11.34
C ASP A 81 -2.13 9.80 9.94
N PHE A 82 -2.38 8.99 8.91
CA PHE A 82 -2.37 9.46 7.54
C PHE A 82 -3.45 10.51 7.28
N LEU A 83 -4.69 10.24 7.68
CA LEU A 83 -5.82 11.15 7.45
C LEU A 83 -5.63 12.50 8.16
N ALA A 84 -5.07 12.50 9.37
CA ALA A 84 -4.77 13.72 10.11
C ALA A 84 -3.66 14.55 9.44
N ARG A 85 -2.66 13.88 8.88
CA ARG A 85 -1.49 14.52 8.24
C ARG A 85 -0.99 13.66 7.08
N PRO A 86 -1.49 13.85 5.85
CA PRO A 86 -1.12 13.00 4.69
C PRO A 86 0.39 12.98 4.39
N LEU A 87 1.12 14.04 4.75
CA LEU A 87 2.57 14.09 4.62
C LEU A 87 3.30 13.02 5.46
N ARG A 88 2.69 12.52 6.54
CA ARG A 88 3.28 11.43 7.35
C ARG A 88 3.57 10.19 6.52
N TRP A 89 2.75 9.87 5.55
CA TRP A 89 3.00 8.73 4.68
C TRP A 89 4.34 8.86 3.94
N MET A 90 4.62 10.03 3.37
CA MET A 90 5.90 10.31 2.71
C MET A 90 7.07 10.34 3.71
N ARG A 91 6.82 10.89 4.90
CA ARG A 91 7.80 10.89 5.99
C ARG A 91 8.19 9.48 6.42
N TRP A 92 7.21 8.60 6.62
CA TRP A 92 7.52 7.20 6.95
C TRP A 92 8.35 6.51 5.87
N LEU A 93 8.07 6.78 4.59
CA LEU A 93 8.90 6.27 3.50
C LEU A 93 10.35 6.77 3.63
N SER A 94 10.53 8.05 3.87
CA SER A 94 11.87 8.65 4.05
C SER A 94 12.56 8.15 5.32
N ASP A 95 11.91 8.30 6.48
CA ASP A 95 12.53 8.05 7.78
C ASP A 95 12.91 6.58 8.02
N PHE A 96 12.15 5.67 7.44
CA PHE A 96 12.37 4.24 7.57
C PHE A 96 12.99 3.59 6.32
N GLY A 97 13.36 4.37 5.31
CA GLY A 97 13.93 3.85 4.07
C GLY A 97 12.98 2.92 3.32
N GLY A 98 11.71 3.27 3.26
CA GLY A 98 10.70 2.50 2.57
C GLY A 98 10.92 2.48 1.07
N THR A 99 10.81 1.31 0.45
CA THR A 99 11.04 1.11 -1.00
C THR A 99 9.75 0.84 -1.77
N ALA A 100 8.69 0.41 -1.08
CA ALA A 100 7.43 0.06 -1.70
C ALA A 100 6.23 0.46 -0.82
N THR A 101 5.17 0.92 -1.45
CA THR A 101 3.93 1.30 -0.77
C THR A 101 2.73 1.19 -1.69
N ALA A 102 1.53 1.22 -1.11
CA ALA A 102 0.28 1.23 -1.85
C ALA A 102 -0.73 2.20 -1.23
N GLY A 103 -1.62 2.71 -2.05
CA GLY A 103 -2.72 3.53 -1.60
C GLY A 103 -3.81 3.68 -2.66
N PRO A 104 -5.02 4.07 -2.27
CA PRO A 104 -6.06 4.43 -3.20
C PRO A 104 -5.79 5.80 -3.85
N ASN A 105 -6.46 6.07 -4.95
CA ASN A 105 -6.24 7.28 -5.76
C ASN A 105 -6.40 8.58 -4.95
N PHE A 106 -7.38 8.64 -4.04
CA PHE A 106 -7.57 9.82 -3.19
C PHE A 106 -6.36 10.10 -2.29
N ALA A 107 -5.64 9.06 -1.86
CA ALA A 107 -4.47 9.21 -1.00
C ALA A 107 -3.34 9.95 -1.72
N TYR A 108 -3.13 9.63 -2.98
CA TYR A 108 -2.16 10.34 -3.83
C TYR A 108 -2.55 11.80 -4.04
N ALA A 109 -3.86 12.10 -4.18
CA ALA A 109 -4.33 13.48 -4.24
C ALA A 109 -4.05 14.26 -2.94
N LEU A 110 -4.26 13.64 -1.77
CA LEU A 110 -3.95 14.25 -0.47
C LEU A 110 -2.44 14.43 -0.28
N ALA A 111 -1.64 13.42 -0.62
CA ALA A 111 -0.19 13.48 -0.56
C ALA A 111 0.37 14.60 -1.47
N THR A 112 -0.17 14.74 -2.69
CA THR A 112 0.20 15.82 -3.62
C THR A 112 0.02 17.20 -2.99
N ARG A 113 -1.12 17.44 -2.35
CA ARG A 113 -1.40 18.72 -1.68
C ARG A 113 -0.44 18.98 -0.52
N ALA A 114 -0.08 17.93 0.22
CA ALA A 114 0.83 18.01 1.34
C ALA A 114 2.27 18.27 0.89
N LEU A 115 2.74 17.57 -0.15
CA LEU A 115 4.07 17.76 -0.73
C LEU A 115 4.29 19.17 -1.24
N ARG A 116 3.32 19.74 -1.97
CA ARG A 116 3.39 21.11 -2.50
C ARG A 116 3.50 22.22 -1.44
N ARG A 117 3.17 21.91 -0.19
CA ARG A 117 3.24 22.83 0.94
C ARG A 117 4.38 22.50 1.90
N CYS A 118 5.13 21.48 1.60
CA CYS A 118 6.21 21.01 2.46
C CYS A 118 7.49 21.80 2.16
N GLU A 119 8.02 22.47 3.17
CA GLU A 119 9.30 23.18 3.10
C GLU A 119 10.44 22.38 3.77
N GLU A 120 10.07 21.34 4.55
CA GLU A 120 11.05 20.53 5.26
C GLU A 120 11.67 19.48 4.33
N PRO A 121 13.00 19.31 4.38
CA PRO A 121 13.69 18.33 3.55
C PRO A 121 13.40 16.90 4.02
N PHE A 122 13.24 15.98 3.09
CA PHE A 122 13.26 14.52 3.25
C PHE A 122 13.52 13.87 1.90
N GLU A 123 13.75 12.57 1.85
CA GLU A 123 14.25 11.89 0.66
C GLU A 123 13.35 10.69 0.30
N LEU A 124 12.97 10.59 -0.97
CA LEU A 124 12.11 9.53 -1.49
C LEU A 124 12.75 8.75 -2.66
N SER A 125 14.00 9.03 -3.01
CA SER A 125 14.68 8.40 -4.16
C SER A 125 14.79 6.87 -4.03
N GLN A 126 14.72 6.33 -2.81
CA GLN A 126 14.73 4.90 -2.58
C GLN A 126 13.39 4.21 -2.87
N VAL A 127 12.29 4.98 -3.04
CA VAL A 127 10.98 4.41 -3.30
C VAL A 127 10.87 4.04 -4.77
N ARG A 128 10.80 2.75 -5.06
CA ARG A 128 10.73 2.22 -6.41
C ARG A 128 9.35 1.73 -6.85
N LEU A 129 8.42 1.59 -5.88
CA LEU A 129 7.08 1.09 -6.17
C LEU A 129 6.01 1.87 -5.40
N PHE A 130 5.17 2.56 -6.15
CA PHE A 130 3.91 3.11 -5.69
C PHE A 130 2.76 2.37 -6.40
N LEU A 131 1.99 1.58 -5.67
CA LEU A 131 0.82 0.90 -6.23
C LEU A 131 -0.43 1.74 -5.97
N ASN A 132 -1.15 2.06 -7.04
CA ASN A 132 -2.44 2.76 -6.96
C ASN A 132 -3.57 1.79 -7.31
N GLY A 133 -4.55 1.61 -6.42
CA GLY A 133 -5.63 0.66 -6.62
C GLY A 133 -6.78 0.82 -5.63
N ALA A 134 -7.63 -0.20 -5.55
CA ALA A 134 -8.84 -0.27 -4.73
C ALA A 134 -9.98 0.69 -5.12
N GLU A 135 -9.76 1.63 -6.02
CA GLU A 135 -10.76 2.51 -6.63
C GLU A 135 -10.33 2.85 -8.06
N PRO A 136 -11.18 3.47 -8.88
CA PRO A 136 -10.80 3.89 -10.23
C PRO A 136 -9.57 4.81 -10.20
N VAL A 137 -8.52 4.39 -10.91
CA VAL A 137 -7.25 5.13 -10.97
C VAL A 137 -7.39 6.29 -11.96
N ASP A 138 -7.12 7.51 -11.48
CA ASP A 138 -6.97 8.69 -12.34
C ASP A 138 -5.49 8.93 -12.64
N PRO A 139 -5.05 8.70 -13.90
CA PRO A 139 -3.65 8.91 -14.27
C PRO A 139 -3.17 10.36 -14.09
N VAL A 140 -4.10 11.33 -14.15
CA VAL A 140 -3.76 12.75 -13.95
C VAL A 140 -3.38 13.01 -12.48
N THR A 141 -4.13 12.44 -11.55
CA THR A 141 -3.83 12.52 -10.11
C THR A 141 -2.49 11.91 -9.81
N PHE A 142 -2.20 10.73 -10.36
CA PHE A 142 -0.94 10.05 -10.10
C PHE A 142 0.27 10.81 -10.68
N ARG A 143 0.17 11.32 -11.92
CA ARG A 143 1.22 12.19 -12.49
C ARG A 143 1.48 13.44 -11.66
N LYS A 144 0.43 14.10 -11.17
CA LYS A 144 0.58 15.28 -10.29
C LYS A 144 1.28 14.93 -8.97
N PHE A 145 1.07 13.72 -8.47
CA PHE A 145 1.76 13.21 -7.29
C PHE A 145 3.26 13.06 -7.57
N LEU A 146 3.64 12.38 -8.65
CA LEU A 146 5.04 12.21 -9.03
C LEU A 146 5.73 13.57 -9.20
N GLN A 147 5.14 14.50 -9.98
CA GLN A 147 5.65 15.86 -10.14
C GLN A 147 5.83 16.61 -8.83
N ALA A 148 4.89 16.47 -7.89
CA ALA A 148 5.03 17.11 -6.57
C ALA A 148 6.11 16.46 -5.71
N GLY A 149 6.48 15.22 -6.00
CA GLY A 149 7.52 14.47 -5.33
C GLY A 149 8.93 14.65 -5.92
N GLU A 150 9.05 15.19 -7.15
CA GLU A 150 10.37 15.42 -7.79
C GLU A 150 11.36 16.18 -6.89
N PRO A 151 10.97 17.27 -6.19
CA PRO A 151 11.89 17.99 -5.29
C PRO A 151 12.39 17.13 -4.11
N PHE A 152 11.73 16.01 -3.85
CA PHE A 152 12.05 15.04 -2.78
C PHE A 152 12.67 13.75 -3.32
N GLY A 153 13.10 13.74 -4.58
CA GLY A 153 13.81 12.62 -5.19
C GLY A 153 12.94 11.55 -5.84
N LEU A 154 11.62 11.76 -6.01
CA LEU A 154 10.82 10.84 -6.82
C LEU A 154 11.20 10.97 -8.30
N ASP A 155 11.44 9.83 -8.92
CA ASP A 155 11.60 9.73 -10.39
C ASP A 155 10.21 9.54 -11.01
N PRO A 156 9.75 10.45 -11.91
CA PRO A 156 8.42 10.42 -12.50
C PRO A 156 8.20 9.32 -13.53
#